data_68fef9726a3045829ec0fca33a4e1121
#
_entry.id   68fef9726a3045829ec0fca33a4e1121
#
_cell.length_a   1.000
_cell.length_b   1.000
_cell.length_c   1.000
_cell.angle_alpha   90.00
_cell.angle_beta   90.00
_cell.angle_gamma   90.00
#
_symmetry.space_group_name_H-M   'P 1'
#
loop_
_entity.id
_entity.type
_entity.pdbx_description
1 polymer ?
#
loop_
_entity_poly.entity_id
_entity_poly.type
_entity_poly.pdbx_seq_one_letter_code
_entity_poly.pdbx_strand_id
1 'polypeptide(L)'
;MVDKCLFKLSDQFPEHTAGFHVDLGLKPYGSYNSSKWSPVRFNRVLTNVGNGYDQKTGVFTAPFSGLYIFHLHFIGGLHKQKTELAIFAGGEAMAVAYADGYDVDTNDQGACTAVVDLVMGEKASVKIYFGNPLLWASNLVSFSGVLIHSD
;
A
#
# COMPACT_ATOMS: atom_id res chain seq x y z
N MET A 1 -2.82 50.87 -3.07
CA MET A 1 -1.65 50.08 -3.48
C MET A 1 -1.49 48.92 -2.54
N VAL A 2 -2.42 47.96 -2.59
CA VAL A 2 -2.39 46.74 -1.78
C VAL A 2 -2.89 45.59 -2.67
N ASP A 3 -2.10 45.26 -3.69
CA ASP A 3 -2.47 44.22 -4.63
C ASP A 3 -1.24 43.42 -5.06
N LYS A 4 -0.61 42.74 -4.13
CA LYS A 4 0.45 41.77 -4.48
C LYS A 4 0.63 40.68 -3.47
N CYS A 5 -0.36 40.28 -2.72
CA CYS A 5 -0.29 39.09 -1.85
C CYS A 5 -1.49 38.20 -1.90
N LEU A 6 -2.22 38.18 -3.00
CA LEU A 6 -3.11 37.08 -3.34
C LEU A 6 -2.35 36.09 -4.24
N PHE A 7 -1.28 35.50 -3.69
CA PHE A 7 -0.89 34.18 -4.15
C PHE A 7 -2.11 33.28 -3.92
N LYS A 8 -2.79 32.91 -4.97
CA LYS A 8 -3.83 31.90 -4.89
C LYS A 8 -3.19 30.67 -4.28
N LEU A 9 -3.69 30.21 -3.14
CA LEU A 9 -3.28 28.94 -2.55
C LEU A 9 -3.38 27.77 -3.56
N SER A 10 -4.12 27.94 -4.64
CA SER A 10 -4.20 27.00 -5.77
C SER A 10 -2.85 26.80 -6.50
N ASP A 11 -1.94 27.76 -6.44
CA ASP A 11 -0.66 27.67 -7.16
C ASP A 11 0.44 26.98 -6.33
N GLN A 12 0.14 26.58 -5.09
CA GLN A 12 1.08 25.91 -4.20
C GLN A 12 0.94 24.38 -4.18
N PHE A 13 -0.12 23.84 -4.73
CA PHE A 13 -0.30 22.40 -4.85
C PHE A 13 -0.18 22.00 -6.31
N PRO A 14 0.59 20.94 -6.63
CA PRO A 14 0.60 20.43 -7.99
C PRO A 14 -0.83 20.13 -8.45
N GLU A 15 -1.15 20.48 -9.67
CA GLU A 15 -2.48 20.29 -10.27
C GLU A 15 -2.99 18.84 -10.14
N HIS A 16 -2.06 17.90 -10.01
CA HIS A 16 -2.33 16.48 -9.86
C HIS A 16 -1.73 15.98 -8.55
N THR A 17 -2.59 15.62 -7.62
CA THR A 17 -2.20 15.02 -6.34
C THR A 17 -2.95 13.72 -6.15
N ALA A 18 -2.24 12.66 -5.86
CA ALA A 18 -2.82 11.36 -5.52
C ALA A 18 -2.00 10.67 -4.43
N GLY A 19 -2.68 10.05 -3.50
CA GLY A 19 -2.01 9.27 -2.47
C GLY A 19 -3.01 8.60 -1.54
N PHE A 20 -2.61 7.50 -0.96
CA PHE A 20 -3.43 6.74 -0.03
C PHE A 20 -2.58 6.15 1.09
N HIS A 21 -3.22 5.93 2.22
CA HIS A 21 -2.70 5.15 3.34
C HIS A 21 -3.83 4.31 3.92
N VAL A 22 -3.62 2.99 3.94
CA VAL A 22 -4.61 2.00 4.33
C VAL A 22 -3.99 0.93 5.22
N ASP A 23 -4.78 0.33 6.10
CA ASP A 23 -4.34 -0.76 6.95
C ASP A 23 -5.44 -1.82 7.18
N LEU A 24 -5.12 -2.87 7.94
CA LEU A 24 -6.05 -3.96 8.26
C LEU A 24 -6.93 -3.68 9.48
N GLY A 25 -6.89 -2.45 10.02
CA GLY A 25 -7.75 -2.01 11.10
C GLY A 25 -7.14 -2.10 12.49
N LEU A 26 -7.95 -1.80 13.50
CA LEU A 26 -7.53 -1.64 14.89
C LEU A 26 -7.81 -2.87 15.78
N LYS A 27 -8.16 -4.01 15.21
CA LYS A 27 -8.42 -5.21 16.03
C LYS A 27 -7.07 -5.77 16.52
N PRO A 28 -6.69 -5.55 17.78
CA PRO A 28 -5.56 -6.26 18.34
C PRO A 28 -5.89 -7.76 18.34
N TYR A 29 -4.97 -8.60 17.96
CA TYR A 29 -5.11 -10.08 18.02
C TYR A 29 -6.07 -10.72 17.01
N GLY A 30 -6.32 -10.10 15.86
CA GLY A 30 -7.00 -10.75 14.75
C GLY A 30 -6.02 -11.30 13.73
N SER A 31 -6.39 -12.37 13.05
CA SER A 31 -5.70 -12.83 11.84
C SER A 31 -6.52 -12.45 10.62
N TYR A 32 -5.84 -12.02 9.57
CA TYR A 32 -6.43 -11.81 8.27
C TYR A 32 -6.01 -12.95 7.34
N ASN A 33 -6.98 -13.61 6.75
CA ASN A 33 -6.72 -14.67 5.79
C ASN A 33 -6.96 -14.16 4.37
N SER A 34 -5.92 -14.14 3.57
CA SER A 34 -5.98 -13.76 2.17
C SER A 34 -5.77 -14.98 1.27
N SER A 35 -6.49 -15.05 0.17
CA SER A 35 -6.20 -16.04 -0.86
C SER A 35 -4.91 -15.66 -1.59
N LYS A 36 -4.06 -16.65 -1.89
CA LYS A 36 -2.86 -16.43 -2.71
C LYS A 36 -3.25 -15.79 -4.04
N TRP A 37 -2.42 -14.84 -4.48
CA TRP A 37 -2.58 -14.09 -5.73
C TRP A 37 -3.78 -13.15 -5.79
N SER A 38 -4.65 -13.16 -4.80
CA SER A 38 -5.69 -12.13 -4.67
C SER A 38 -5.14 -10.89 -3.95
N PRO A 39 -5.57 -9.68 -4.31
CA PRO A 39 -5.17 -8.49 -3.57
C PRO A 39 -5.58 -8.57 -2.10
N VAL A 40 -4.65 -8.21 -1.22
CA VAL A 40 -4.95 -8.00 0.19
C VAL A 40 -5.87 -6.78 0.31
N ARG A 41 -7.03 -6.97 0.91
CA ARG A 41 -8.01 -5.89 1.12
C ARG A 41 -7.74 -5.18 2.43
N PHE A 42 -7.04 -4.07 2.35
CA PHE A 42 -6.86 -3.17 3.49
C PHE A 42 -8.15 -2.37 3.66
N ASN A 43 -8.93 -2.70 4.66
CA ASN A 43 -10.31 -2.23 4.81
C ASN A 43 -10.45 -0.96 5.65
N ARG A 44 -9.38 -0.48 6.28
CA ARG A 44 -9.36 0.81 6.95
C ARG A 44 -8.61 1.83 6.12
N VAL A 45 -9.34 2.78 5.57
CA VAL A 45 -8.80 3.85 4.73
C VAL A 45 -8.58 5.09 5.58
N LEU A 46 -7.32 5.49 5.75
CA LEU A 46 -6.93 6.67 6.52
C LEU A 46 -6.75 7.89 5.62
N THR A 47 -6.25 7.68 4.42
CA THR A 47 -6.06 8.70 3.40
C THR A 47 -6.35 8.10 2.04
N ASN A 48 -7.07 8.84 1.18
CA ASN A 48 -7.33 8.43 -0.20
C ASN A 48 -7.58 9.67 -1.09
N VAL A 49 -6.54 10.44 -1.28
CA VAL A 49 -6.57 11.65 -2.13
C VAL A 49 -6.53 11.22 -3.60
N GLY A 50 -7.44 11.75 -4.40
CA GLY A 50 -7.62 11.34 -5.80
C GLY A 50 -8.48 10.08 -5.97
N ASN A 51 -9.00 9.51 -4.87
CA ASN A 51 -9.91 8.35 -4.86
C ASN A 51 -9.40 7.13 -5.65
N GLY A 52 -8.07 6.93 -5.69
CA GLY A 52 -7.46 5.83 -6.43
C GLY A 52 -7.60 4.46 -5.76
N TYR A 53 -7.67 4.40 -4.43
CA TYR A 53 -7.76 3.14 -3.71
C TYR A 53 -9.21 2.70 -3.48
N ASP A 54 -9.48 1.44 -3.81
CA ASP A 54 -10.76 0.78 -3.57
C ASP A 54 -10.63 -0.26 -2.45
N GLN A 55 -11.22 0.03 -1.29
CA GLN A 55 -11.20 -0.86 -0.12
C GLN A 55 -11.95 -2.19 -0.34
N LYS A 56 -12.87 -2.25 -1.31
CA LYS A 56 -13.62 -3.48 -1.61
C LYS A 56 -12.78 -4.50 -2.37
N THR A 57 -11.84 -4.03 -3.17
CA THR A 57 -10.96 -4.87 -3.99
C THR A 57 -9.53 -4.95 -3.47
N GLY A 58 -9.09 -3.97 -2.69
CA GLY A 58 -7.69 -3.82 -2.26
C GLY A 58 -6.77 -3.28 -3.36
N VAL A 59 -7.33 -2.70 -4.41
CA VAL A 59 -6.60 -2.24 -5.58
C VAL A 59 -6.56 -0.72 -5.62
N PHE A 60 -5.37 -0.17 -5.82
CA PHE A 60 -5.17 1.21 -6.22
C PHE A 60 -5.15 1.30 -7.75
N THR A 61 -5.89 2.24 -8.31
CA THR A 61 -5.86 2.59 -9.73
C THR A 61 -5.28 3.99 -9.87
N ALA A 62 -4.22 4.14 -10.65
CA ALA A 62 -3.53 5.42 -10.83
C ALA A 62 -4.46 6.46 -11.46
N PRO A 63 -4.83 7.54 -10.75
CA PRO A 63 -5.67 8.59 -11.30
C PRO A 63 -4.93 9.48 -12.30
N PHE A 64 -3.62 9.48 -12.27
CA PHE A 64 -2.74 10.25 -13.17
C PHE A 64 -1.56 9.41 -13.60
N SER A 65 -1.06 9.63 -14.81
CA SER A 65 0.24 9.09 -15.23
C SER A 65 1.36 9.78 -14.48
N GLY A 66 2.40 9.04 -14.11
CA GLY A 66 3.56 9.59 -13.42
C GLY A 66 4.27 8.64 -12.49
N LEU A 67 5.22 9.18 -11.75
CA LEU A 67 6.07 8.44 -10.84
C LEU A 67 5.42 8.31 -9.46
N TYR A 68 5.25 7.08 -9.02
CA TYR A 68 4.67 6.73 -7.71
C TYR A 68 5.70 6.05 -6.81
N ILE A 69 5.59 6.30 -5.50
CA ILE A 69 6.21 5.46 -4.47
C ILE A 69 5.12 4.69 -3.76
N PHE A 70 5.31 3.37 -3.60
CA PHE A 70 4.50 2.50 -2.77
C PHE A 70 5.32 1.93 -1.63
N HIS A 71 4.71 1.82 -0.47
CA HIS A 71 5.34 1.24 0.71
C HIS A 71 4.41 0.22 1.36
N LEU A 72 4.97 -0.93 1.70
CA LEU A 72 4.31 -2.02 2.40
C LEU A 72 5.05 -2.31 3.70
N HIS A 73 4.31 -2.42 4.77
CA HIS A 73 4.77 -2.98 6.04
C HIS A 73 3.77 -4.02 6.53
N PHE A 74 4.26 -5.16 7.00
CA PHE A 74 3.39 -6.19 7.53
C PHE A 74 4.04 -6.97 8.66
N ILE A 75 3.19 -7.60 9.46
CA ILE A 75 3.57 -8.61 10.44
C ILE A 75 3.07 -9.95 9.93
N GLY A 76 3.99 -10.86 9.74
CA GLY A 76 3.75 -12.21 9.24
C GLY A 76 4.46 -13.25 10.09
N GLY A 77 4.78 -14.37 9.48
CA GLY A 77 5.49 -15.43 10.18
C GLY A 77 4.64 -16.15 11.21
N LEU A 78 3.33 -16.04 11.13
CA LEU A 78 2.41 -16.71 12.06
C LEU A 78 2.54 -18.22 11.94
N HIS A 79 2.42 -18.92 13.07
CA HIS A 79 2.50 -20.38 13.13
C HIS A 79 3.84 -20.97 12.63
N LYS A 80 4.94 -20.25 12.81
CA LYS A 80 6.28 -20.68 12.38
C LYS A 80 6.40 -20.92 10.87
N GLN A 81 5.67 -20.14 10.10
CA GLN A 81 5.70 -20.22 8.65
C GLN A 81 6.10 -18.89 8.06
N LYS A 82 6.97 -18.93 7.08
CA LYS A 82 7.34 -17.72 6.35
C LYS A 82 6.18 -17.17 5.53
N THR A 83 6.20 -15.86 5.38
CA THR A 83 5.25 -15.10 4.56
C THR A 83 6.00 -14.13 3.69
N GLU A 84 5.71 -14.14 2.41
CA GLU A 84 6.20 -13.14 1.46
C GLU A 84 5.01 -12.41 0.85
N LEU A 85 5.03 -11.09 0.97
CA LEU A 85 4.10 -10.20 0.30
C LEU A 85 4.83 -9.41 -0.77
N ALA A 86 4.16 -9.20 -1.90
CA ALA A 86 4.69 -8.38 -2.98
C ALA A 86 3.78 -7.20 -3.29
N ILE A 87 4.40 -6.07 -3.58
CA ILE A 87 3.76 -4.94 -4.26
C ILE A 87 3.74 -5.27 -5.75
N PHE A 88 2.54 -5.43 -6.30
CA PHE A 88 2.31 -5.55 -7.73
C PHE A 88 1.89 -4.20 -8.30
N ALA A 89 2.51 -3.79 -9.39
CA ALA A 89 2.13 -2.59 -10.11
C ALA A 89 2.39 -2.77 -11.60
N GLY A 90 1.49 -2.26 -12.44
CA GLY A 90 1.60 -2.46 -13.90
C GLY A 90 1.60 -3.94 -14.31
N GLY A 91 1.07 -4.84 -13.50
CA GLY A 91 1.01 -6.28 -13.79
C GLY A 91 2.22 -7.11 -13.33
N GLU A 92 3.23 -6.48 -12.71
CA GLU A 92 4.46 -7.15 -12.27
C GLU A 92 4.68 -7.01 -10.76
N ALA A 93 5.39 -7.96 -10.16
CA ALA A 93 5.88 -7.86 -8.79
C ALA A 93 7.09 -6.91 -8.75
N MET A 94 6.87 -5.72 -8.20
CA MET A 94 7.88 -4.65 -8.18
C MET A 94 8.79 -4.71 -6.95
N ALA A 95 8.29 -5.17 -5.82
CA ALA A 95 9.06 -5.34 -4.59
C ALA A 95 8.44 -6.44 -3.74
N VAL A 96 9.29 -7.19 -3.04
CA VAL A 96 8.88 -8.29 -2.18
C VAL A 96 9.40 -8.06 -0.77
N ALA A 97 8.53 -8.23 0.20
CA ALA A 97 8.86 -8.22 1.62
C ALA A 97 8.71 -9.61 2.21
N TYR A 98 9.55 -9.94 3.16
CA TYR A 98 9.70 -11.27 3.72
C TYR A 98 9.63 -11.24 5.24
N ALA A 99 8.85 -12.14 5.82
CA ALA A 99 8.81 -12.41 7.26
C ALA A 99 9.04 -13.90 7.49
N ASP A 100 10.02 -14.24 8.29
CA ASP A 100 10.60 -15.59 8.42
C ASP A 100 9.75 -16.53 9.29
N GLY A 101 9.32 -16.09 10.45
CA GLY A 101 8.48 -16.87 11.35
C GLY A 101 9.13 -18.06 12.01
N TYR A 102 10.45 -18.20 11.95
CA TYR A 102 11.16 -19.37 12.51
C TYR A 102 11.29 -19.33 14.02
N ASP A 103 11.30 -18.16 14.63
CA ASP A 103 11.41 -18.04 16.08
C ASP A 103 10.09 -18.31 16.80
N VAL A 104 10.19 -19.00 17.96
CA VAL A 104 9.05 -19.61 18.66
C VAL A 104 8.12 -18.58 19.27
N ASP A 105 8.61 -17.37 19.52
CA ASP A 105 7.95 -16.37 20.38
C ASP A 105 7.77 -14.98 19.76
N THR A 106 8.15 -14.77 18.50
CA THR A 106 8.07 -13.45 17.88
C THR A 106 7.40 -13.47 16.51
N ASN A 107 6.52 -12.52 16.30
CA ASN A 107 6.00 -12.21 14.97
C ASN A 107 7.05 -11.43 14.21
N ASP A 108 7.44 -11.90 13.05
CA ASP A 108 8.38 -11.20 12.20
C ASP A 108 7.72 -10.10 11.40
N GLN A 109 8.50 -9.09 11.08
CA GLN A 109 8.07 -7.95 10.30
C GLN A 109 8.75 -7.98 8.94
N GLY A 110 7.97 -7.63 7.92
CA GLY A 110 8.46 -7.44 6.57
C GLY A 110 8.07 -6.05 6.07
N ALA A 111 8.97 -5.44 5.31
CA ALA A 111 8.71 -4.15 4.66
C ALA A 111 9.40 -4.09 3.31
N CYS A 112 8.77 -3.42 2.36
CA CYS A 112 9.40 -3.09 1.09
C CYS A 112 8.83 -1.80 0.50
N THR A 113 9.59 -1.21 -0.40
CA THR A 113 9.23 0.00 -1.13
C THR A 113 9.45 -0.23 -2.62
N ALA A 114 8.53 0.24 -3.43
CA ALA A 114 8.64 0.24 -4.88
C ALA A 114 8.48 1.66 -5.43
N VAL A 115 9.36 2.04 -6.35
CA VAL A 115 9.23 3.26 -7.15
C VAL A 115 8.82 2.83 -8.55
N VAL A 116 7.67 3.29 -9.01
CA VAL A 116 7.05 2.78 -10.24
C VAL A 116 6.49 3.93 -11.06
N ASP A 117 6.80 3.92 -12.34
CA ASP A 117 6.14 4.77 -13.32
C ASP A 117 4.85 4.09 -13.80
N LEU A 118 3.71 4.75 -13.61
CA LEU A 118 2.39 4.23 -13.96
C LEU A 118 1.71 5.14 -14.97
N VAL A 119 1.09 4.54 -15.97
CA VAL A 119 0.13 5.23 -16.83
C VAL A 119 -1.23 5.30 -16.11
N MET A 120 -1.96 6.40 -16.30
CA MET A 120 -3.31 6.56 -15.76
C MET A 120 -4.18 5.32 -16.06
N GLY A 121 -4.81 4.77 -15.03
CA GLY A 121 -5.63 3.55 -15.11
C GLY A 121 -4.86 2.26 -14.79
N GLU A 122 -3.55 2.27 -14.74
CA GLU A 122 -2.77 1.12 -14.26
C GLU A 122 -2.97 0.91 -12.76
N LYS A 123 -2.76 -0.33 -12.32
CA LYS A 123 -3.15 -0.79 -10.99
C LYS A 123 -1.95 -1.18 -10.15
N ALA A 124 -2.07 -0.90 -8.85
CA ALA A 124 -1.15 -1.41 -7.83
C ALA A 124 -1.93 -2.11 -6.71
N SER A 125 -1.35 -3.18 -6.17
CA SER A 125 -1.95 -3.95 -5.08
C SER A 125 -0.87 -4.73 -4.32
N VAL A 126 -1.23 -5.21 -3.14
CA VAL A 126 -0.40 -6.15 -2.37
C VAL A 126 -0.99 -7.55 -2.51
N LYS A 127 -0.13 -8.54 -2.76
CA LYS A 127 -0.56 -9.94 -2.84
C LYS A 127 0.36 -10.83 -2.01
N ILE A 128 -0.21 -11.94 -1.51
CA ILE A 128 0.59 -13.02 -0.94
C ILE A 128 1.38 -13.65 -2.10
N TYR A 129 2.68 -13.49 -2.06
CA TYR A 129 3.58 -13.99 -3.10
C TYR A 129 4.00 -15.43 -2.82
N PHE A 130 4.34 -15.69 -1.56
CA PHE A 130 4.74 -17.04 -1.11
C PHE A 130 4.38 -17.25 0.37
N GLY A 131 4.20 -18.50 0.77
CA GLY A 131 4.09 -18.92 2.17
C GLY A 131 2.68 -18.81 2.75
N ASN A 132 2.63 -18.51 4.04
CA ASN A 132 1.38 -18.49 4.81
C ASN A 132 0.50 -17.28 4.44
N PRO A 133 -0.76 -17.48 4.08
CA PRO A 133 -1.68 -16.38 3.77
C PRO A 133 -2.20 -15.64 5.01
N LEU A 134 -1.84 -16.06 6.22
CA LEU A 134 -2.27 -15.42 7.45
C LEU A 134 -1.39 -14.20 7.77
N LEU A 135 -2.03 -13.07 7.94
CA LEU A 135 -1.42 -11.82 8.37
C LEU A 135 -1.99 -11.40 9.72
N TRP A 136 -1.20 -10.65 10.46
CA TRP A 136 -1.69 -10.00 11.68
C TRP A 136 -2.64 -8.86 11.31
N ALA A 137 -3.91 -8.98 11.71
CA ALA A 137 -4.90 -7.94 11.41
C ALA A 137 -4.77 -6.78 12.40
N SER A 138 -3.97 -5.80 12.04
CA SER A 138 -3.78 -4.59 12.83
C SER A 138 -3.35 -3.40 11.97
N ASN A 139 -3.29 -2.22 12.59
CA ASN A 139 -2.73 -1.01 12.00
C ASN A 139 -1.20 -1.10 11.76
N LEU A 140 -0.56 -2.17 12.19
CA LEU A 140 0.84 -2.46 11.90
C LEU A 140 1.02 -3.13 10.52
N VAL A 141 -0.07 -3.50 9.86
CA VAL A 141 -0.07 -4.04 8.50
C VAL A 141 -0.69 -3.00 7.58
N SER A 142 0.13 -2.30 6.85
CA SER A 142 -0.25 -1.12 6.08
C SER A 142 0.31 -1.11 4.67
N PHE A 143 -0.44 -0.48 3.80
CA PHE A 143 -0.06 -0.20 2.42
C PHE A 143 -0.32 1.27 2.11
N SER A 144 0.66 1.92 1.53
CA SER A 144 0.55 3.32 1.15
C SER A 144 1.18 3.56 -0.21
N GLY A 145 0.71 4.60 -0.86
CA GLY A 145 1.26 5.07 -2.13
C GLY A 145 1.06 6.56 -2.30
N VAL A 146 1.97 7.20 -3.00
CA VAL A 146 1.89 8.62 -3.30
C VAL A 146 2.47 8.91 -4.69
N LEU A 147 1.78 9.78 -5.43
CA LEU A 147 2.29 10.38 -6.66
C LEU A 147 3.36 11.41 -6.32
N ILE A 148 4.57 11.22 -6.82
CA ILE A 148 5.69 12.15 -6.62
C ILE A 148 5.73 13.20 -7.73
N HIS A 149 5.51 12.75 -8.95
CA HIS A 149 5.54 13.60 -10.13
C HIS A 149 4.52 13.08 -11.15
N SER A 150 3.69 13.98 -11.67
CA SER A 150 2.80 13.67 -12.80
C SER A 150 3.46 14.04 -14.12
N ASP A 151 3.22 13.24 -15.12
CA ASP A 151 3.65 13.53 -16.49
C ASP A 151 2.92 14.73 -17.09
#